data_d8b3e1b6d94f769769ff7040291ba8c5
#
_entry.id   d8b3e1b6d94f769769ff7040291ba8c5
#
_cell.length_a   1.000
_cell.length_b   1.000
_cell.length_c   1.000
_cell.angle_alpha   90.00
_cell.angle_beta   90.00
_cell.angle_gamma   90.00
#
_symmetry.space_group_name_H-M   'P 1'
#
loop_
_entity.id
_entity.type
_entity.pdbx_description
1 polymer ?
#
loop_
_entity_poly.entity_id
_entity_poly.type
_entity_poly.pdbx_seq_one_letter_code
_entity_poly.pdbx_strand_id
1 'polypeptide(L)'
;MSLPIDEGLRLVRAHGAAEHWLAVLVTTGRDAPSVSLVNAGVLPHPSTGAPTVAFVARGATAKLANLRKDPRATLVFRSGWEWVAVRGPVQLAGPDDPLPGVDLRRLLRDVYTAAGGEHPDLDEYDRVMAAERRTAVLLRPERFTSNPPGTEHEEPS
;
A
#
# COMPACT_ATOMS: atom_id res chain seq x y z
N MET A 1 15.63 12.51 -3.02
CA MET A 1 16.83 11.87 -2.47
C MET A 1 16.53 10.44 -2.08
N SER A 2 17.39 9.51 -2.43
CA SER A 2 17.25 8.10 -2.02
C SER A 2 17.54 7.92 -0.55
N LEU A 3 16.79 7.03 0.11
CA LEU A 3 16.90 6.76 1.53
C LEU A 3 17.20 5.28 1.78
N PRO A 4 17.92 4.95 2.87
CA PRO A 4 17.96 3.57 3.36
C PRO A 4 16.55 3.05 3.68
N ILE A 5 16.37 1.74 3.60
CA ILE A 5 15.06 1.09 3.80
C ILE A 5 14.47 1.42 5.17
N ASP A 6 15.26 1.33 6.23
CA ASP A 6 14.77 1.59 7.60
C ASP A 6 14.28 3.04 7.78
N GLU A 7 15.00 3.99 7.22
CA GLU A 7 14.60 5.40 7.27
C GLU A 7 13.37 5.65 6.41
N GLY A 8 13.31 5.06 5.22
CA GLY A 8 12.14 5.14 4.35
C GLY A 8 10.88 4.58 5.01
N LEU A 9 10.98 3.43 5.66
CA LEU A 9 9.84 2.84 6.38
C LEU A 9 9.42 3.70 7.57
N ARG A 10 10.37 4.32 8.27
CA ARG A 10 10.06 5.26 9.36
C ARG A 10 9.23 6.44 8.85
N LEU A 11 9.58 7.00 7.71
CA LEU A 11 8.84 8.10 7.09
C LEU A 11 7.46 7.65 6.60
N VAL A 12 7.35 6.47 6.00
CA VAL A 12 6.04 5.91 5.61
C VAL A 12 5.11 5.81 6.82
N ARG A 13 5.61 5.28 7.94
CA ARG A 13 4.81 5.19 9.17
C ARG A 13 4.43 6.56 9.73
N ALA A 14 5.37 7.50 9.74
CA ALA A 14 5.10 8.85 10.27
C ALA A 14 4.07 9.61 9.42
N HIS A 15 4.24 9.64 8.11
CA HIS A 15 3.31 10.32 7.21
C HIS A 15 1.98 9.57 7.11
N GLY A 16 2.02 8.25 7.09
CA GLY A 16 0.82 7.42 7.11
C GLY A 16 -0.05 7.71 8.33
N ALA A 17 0.52 7.64 9.52
CA ALA A 17 -0.20 7.90 10.77
C ALA A 17 -0.77 9.32 10.83
N ALA A 18 -0.05 10.32 10.28
CA ALA A 18 -0.49 11.71 10.28
C ALA A 18 -1.66 11.97 9.32
N GLU A 19 -1.83 11.19 8.27
CA GLU A 19 -2.80 11.43 7.19
C GLU A 19 -3.74 10.24 6.97
N HIS A 20 -4.14 9.55 8.02
CA HIS A 20 -5.10 8.43 7.97
C HIS A 20 -4.67 7.27 7.06
N TRP A 21 -3.37 7.07 6.90
CA TRP A 21 -2.79 6.03 6.05
C TRP A 21 -3.21 6.13 4.56
N LEU A 22 -3.56 7.33 4.12
CA LEU A 22 -3.86 7.58 2.73
C LEU A 22 -2.56 7.75 1.92
N ALA A 23 -2.52 7.10 0.77
CA ALA A 23 -1.37 7.16 -0.12
C ALA A 23 -1.82 7.26 -1.58
N VAL A 24 -1.02 7.96 -2.39
CA VAL A 24 -1.21 7.98 -3.83
C VAL A 24 -0.54 6.76 -4.43
N LEU A 25 -1.31 5.95 -5.14
CA LEU A 25 -0.83 4.78 -5.85
C LEU A 25 -0.58 5.13 -7.32
N VAL A 26 0.59 4.77 -7.81
CA VAL A 26 0.93 4.88 -9.23
C VAL A 26 1.26 3.48 -9.76
N THR A 27 0.56 3.07 -10.80
CA THR A 27 0.79 1.82 -11.53
C THR A 27 0.97 2.10 -13.02
N THR A 28 1.53 1.15 -13.75
CA THR A 28 1.62 1.25 -15.21
C THR A 28 0.24 1.03 -15.80
N GLY A 29 -0.33 2.07 -16.38
CA GLY A 29 -1.59 2.01 -17.11
C GLY A 29 -1.39 1.64 -18.57
N ARG A 30 -2.48 1.61 -19.34
CA ARG A 30 -2.47 1.23 -20.76
C ARG A 30 -1.69 2.22 -21.63
N ASP A 31 -2.00 3.51 -21.52
CA ASP A 31 -1.41 4.57 -22.35
C ASP A 31 -0.60 5.58 -21.53
N ALA A 32 -0.80 5.59 -20.23
CA ALA A 32 -0.17 6.51 -19.29
C ALA A 32 -0.16 5.88 -17.88
N PRO A 33 0.64 6.42 -16.95
CA PRO A 33 0.56 6.00 -15.56
C PRO A 33 -0.87 6.14 -15.02
N SER A 34 -1.35 5.12 -14.31
CA SER A 34 -2.62 5.13 -13.61
C SER A 34 -2.39 5.59 -12.18
N VAL A 35 -3.20 6.56 -11.72
CA VAL A 35 -3.04 7.19 -10.42
C VAL A 35 -4.36 7.10 -9.64
N SER A 36 -4.28 6.66 -8.38
CA SER A 36 -5.43 6.59 -7.50
C SER A 36 -5.03 6.79 -6.05
N LEU A 37 -6.01 7.02 -5.18
CA LEU A 37 -5.80 7.11 -3.74
C LEU A 37 -6.20 5.79 -3.09
N VAL A 38 -5.34 5.28 -2.22
CA VAL A 38 -5.57 4.04 -1.48
C VAL A 38 -5.28 4.24 0.01
N ASN A 39 -5.83 3.35 0.83
CA ASN A 39 -5.53 3.27 2.25
C ASN A 39 -4.53 2.15 2.46
N ALA A 40 -3.28 2.50 2.76
CA ALA A 40 -2.16 1.56 2.81
C ALA A 40 -1.43 1.61 4.15
N GLY A 41 -1.02 0.45 4.65
CA GLY A 41 -0.30 0.33 5.90
C GLY A 41 0.99 -0.47 5.77
N VAL A 42 1.72 -0.58 6.86
CA VAL A 42 2.96 -1.36 6.94
C VAL A 42 2.74 -2.56 7.88
N LEU A 43 3.07 -3.75 7.40
CA LEU A 43 2.94 -4.98 8.18
C LEU A 43 3.99 -6.00 7.72
N PRO A 44 4.25 -7.05 8.52
CA PRO A 44 5.11 -8.14 8.06
C PRO A 44 4.46 -8.91 6.91
N HIS A 45 5.25 -9.31 5.93
CA HIS A 45 4.78 -10.22 4.87
C HIS A 45 4.28 -11.53 5.49
N PRO A 46 3.12 -12.06 5.05
CA PRO A 46 2.50 -13.23 5.70
C PRO A 46 3.33 -14.51 5.62
N SER A 47 4.25 -14.62 4.67
CA SER A 47 5.10 -15.81 4.52
C SER A 47 6.53 -15.57 4.99
N THR A 48 7.12 -14.40 4.75
CA THR A 48 8.54 -14.13 5.01
C THR A 48 8.79 -13.32 6.27
N GLY A 49 7.78 -12.61 6.78
CA GLY A 49 7.93 -11.67 7.88
C GLY A 49 8.63 -10.35 7.52
N ALA A 50 9.06 -10.19 6.27
CA ALA A 50 9.72 -8.95 5.82
C ALA A 50 8.76 -7.76 5.83
N PRO A 51 9.26 -6.54 6.11
CA PRO A 51 8.42 -5.34 6.05
C PRO A 51 7.77 -5.17 4.68
N THR A 52 6.46 -4.94 4.67
CA THR A 52 5.64 -4.86 3.47
C THR A 52 4.72 -3.66 3.57
N VAL A 53 4.56 -2.92 2.49
CA VAL A 53 3.55 -1.86 2.39
C VAL A 53 2.38 -2.42 1.60
N ALA A 54 1.17 -2.38 2.19
CA ALA A 54 0.05 -3.11 1.64
C ALA A 54 -1.26 -2.32 1.70
N PHE A 55 -2.13 -2.61 0.75
CA PHE A 55 -3.50 -2.11 0.72
C PHE A 55 -4.45 -3.19 0.20
N VAL A 56 -5.74 -2.97 0.37
CA VAL A 56 -6.80 -3.87 -0.11
C VAL A 56 -7.53 -3.18 -1.26
N ALA A 57 -7.65 -3.86 -2.39
CA ALA A 57 -8.37 -3.39 -3.56
C ALA A 57 -9.60 -4.25 -3.84
N ARG A 58 -10.69 -3.61 -4.28
CA ARG A 58 -11.87 -4.31 -4.77
C ARG A 58 -11.54 -5.08 -6.03
N GLY A 59 -12.11 -6.27 -6.19
CA GLY A 59 -11.99 -7.07 -7.41
C GLY A 59 -12.51 -6.33 -8.64
N ALA A 60 -12.04 -6.70 -9.81
CA ALA A 60 -12.40 -6.10 -11.12
C ALA A 60 -12.07 -4.60 -11.26
N THR A 61 -11.10 -4.09 -10.50
CA THR A 61 -10.63 -2.70 -10.65
C THR A 61 -9.48 -2.60 -11.66
N ALA A 62 -9.34 -1.40 -12.26
CA ALA A 62 -8.25 -1.13 -13.19
C ALA A 62 -6.86 -1.30 -12.54
N LYS A 63 -6.72 -0.91 -11.28
CA LYS A 63 -5.44 -1.05 -10.55
C LYS A 63 -4.99 -2.50 -10.45
N LEU A 64 -5.89 -3.45 -10.20
CA LEU A 64 -5.54 -4.87 -10.17
C LEU A 64 -5.20 -5.42 -11.56
N ALA A 65 -5.95 -5.01 -12.60
CA ALA A 65 -5.64 -5.37 -13.96
C ALA A 65 -4.26 -4.86 -14.38
N ASN A 66 -3.91 -3.63 -14.03
CA ASN A 66 -2.60 -3.04 -14.30
C ASN A 66 -1.48 -3.81 -13.58
N LEU A 67 -1.69 -4.16 -12.31
CA LEU A 67 -0.70 -4.87 -11.52
C LEU A 67 -0.50 -6.33 -11.95
N ARG A 68 -1.51 -6.96 -12.52
CA ARG A 68 -1.36 -8.30 -13.13
C ARG A 68 -0.49 -8.26 -14.38
N LYS A 69 -0.56 -7.17 -15.13
CA LYS A 69 0.29 -6.96 -16.33
C LYS A 69 1.71 -6.54 -15.98
N ASP A 70 1.84 -5.57 -15.08
CA ASP A 70 3.12 -5.05 -14.60
C ASP A 70 3.09 -5.00 -13.08
N PRO A 71 3.64 -6.02 -12.40
CA PRO A 71 3.54 -6.16 -10.96
C PRO A 71 4.53 -5.27 -10.20
N ARG A 72 4.55 -3.99 -10.52
CA ARG A 72 5.35 -2.97 -9.84
C ARG A 72 4.47 -1.77 -9.55
N ALA A 73 4.73 -1.13 -8.40
CA ALA A 73 3.96 0.04 -7.99
C ALA A 73 4.84 1.05 -7.25
N THR A 74 4.33 2.27 -7.21
CA THR A 74 4.83 3.34 -6.35
C THR A 74 3.70 3.81 -5.46
N LEU A 75 3.97 3.94 -4.16
CA LEU A 75 3.07 4.56 -3.19
C LEU A 75 3.73 5.82 -2.65
N VAL A 76 2.99 6.92 -2.64
CA VAL A 76 3.46 8.20 -2.10
C VAL A 76 2.63 8.55 -0.87
N PHE A 77 3.32 8.66 0.27
CA PHE A 77 2.76 9.15 1.53
C PHE A 77 3.24 10.57 1.75
N ARG A 78 2.38 11.45 2.20
CA ARG A 78 2.75 12.83 2.49
C ARG A 78 2.12 13.34 3.78
N SER A 79 2.77 14.33 4.38
CA SER A 79 2.20 15.15 5.45
C SER A 79 2.65 16.59 5.20
N GLY A 80 1.72 17.46 4.83
CA GLY A 80 2.06 18.80 4.36
C GLY A 80 2.95 18.75 3.12
N TRP A 81 4.12 19.38 3.19
CA TRP A 81 5.13 19.36 2.13
C TRP A 81 6.10 18.20 2.20
N GLU A 82 6.15 17.51 3.31
CA GLU A 82 7.00 16.34 3.46
C GLU A 82 6.35 15.12 2.81
N TRP A 83 7.15 14.35 2.10
CA TRP A 83 6.67 13.18 1.40
C TRP A 83 7.73 12.08 1.34
N VAL A 84 7.27 10.87 1.15
CA VAL A 84 8.11 9.72 0.84
C VAL A 84 7.43 8.87 -0.21
N ALA A 85 8.17 8.47 -1.24
CA ALA A 85 7.72 7.51 -2.24
C ALA A 85 8.42 6.18 -2.00
N VAL A 86 7.66 5.10 -1.98
CA VAL A 86 8.17 3.74 -1.91
C VAL A 86 7.83 2.99 -3.19
N ARG A 87 8.83 2.34 -3.78
CA ARG A 87 8.72 1.59 -5.03
C ARG A 87 9.17 0.16 -4.84
N GLY A 88 8.53 -0.74 -5.54
CA GLY A 88 8.94 -2.13 -5.58
C GLY A 88 7.97 -3.03 -6.32
N PRO A 89 8.31 -4.33 -6.39
CA PRO A 89 7.42 -5.33 -6.92
C PRO A 89 6.26 -5.58 -5.98
N VAL A 90 5.13 -6.01 -6.53
CA VAL A 90 3.95 -6.38 -5.77
C VAL A 90 3.59 -7.84 -5.95
N GLN A 91 3.05 -8.44 -4.89
CA GLN A 91 2.32 -9.70 -4.95
C GLN A 91 0.85 -9.42 -4.70
N LEU A 92 0.00 -10.17 -5.38
CA LEU A 92 -1.45 -10.13 -5.15
C LEU A 92 -1.86 -11.36 -4.35
N ALA A 93 -2.78 -11.17 -3.42
CA ALA A 93 -3.39 -12.24 -2.65
C ALA A 93 -4.90 -12.01 -2.58
N GLY A 94 -5.66 -12.81 -3.29
CA GLY A 94 -7.10 -12.67 -3.39
C GLY A 94 -7.76 -13.90 -3.99
N PRO A 95 -9.10 -13.87 -4.16
CA PRO A 95 -9.84 -15.00 -4.73
C PRO A 95 -9.37 -15.37 -6.14
N ASP A 96 -9.00 -14.37 -6.92
CA ASP A 96 -8.54 -14.56 -8.31
C ASP A 96 -7.00 -14.63 -8.43
N ASP A 97 -6.29 -14.38 -7.35
CA ASP A 97 -4.83 -14.38 -7.26
C ASP A 97 -4.40 -15.14 -6.00
N PRO A 98 -4.57 -16.46 -5.97
CA PRO A 98 -4.26 -17.24 -4.77
C PRO A 98 -2.78 -17.18 -4.44
N LEU A 99 -2.48 -16.88 -3.18
CA LEU A 99 -1.10 -16.92 -2.65
C LEU A 99 -0.99 -18.16 -1.75
N PRO A 100 -0.26 -19.22 -2.18
CA PRO A 100 -0.18 -20.47 -1.44
C PRO A 100 0.35 -20.29 -0.02
N GLY A 101 -0.24 -21.01 0.94
CA GLY A 101 0.18 -20.99 2.34
C GLY A 101 -0.26 -19.75 3.13
N VAL A 102 -1.06 -18.88 2.54
CA VAL A 102 -1.54 -17.65 3.19
C VAL A 102 -3.03 -17.77 3.50
N ASP A 103 -3.40 -17.46 4.74
CA ASP A 103 -4.79 -17.30 5.15
C ASP A 103 -5.29 -15.92 4.67
N LEU A 104 -6.07 -15.92 3.60
CA LEU A 104 -6.54 -14.68 2.97
C LEU A 104 -7.42 -13.85 3.91
N ARG A 105 -8.32 -14.48 4.64
CA ARG A 105 -9.20 -13.77 5.59
C ARG A 105 -8.39 -13.00 6.61
N ARG A 106 -7.43 -13.66 7.22
CA ARG A 106 -6.54 -13.05 8.20
C ARG A 106 -5.69 -11.95 7.59
N LEU A 107 -5.15 -12.17 6.40
CA LEU A 107 -4.33 -11.17 5.70
C LEU A 107 -5.13 -9.89 5.43
N LEU A 108 -6.36 -10.01 4.93
CA LEU A 108 -7.20 -8.84 4.67
C LEU A 108 -7.51 -8.05 5.96
N ARG A 109 -7.76 -8.75 7.06
CA ARG A 109 -7.94 -8.11 8.38
C ARG A 109 -6.66 -7.40 8.82
N ASP A 110 -5.51 -8.03 8.68
CA ASP A 110 -4.22 -7.49 9.10
C ASP A 110 -3.84 -6.24 8.28
N VAL A 111 -4.07 -6.25 6.98
CA VAL A 111 -3.85 -5.07 6.12
C VAL A 111 -4.78 -3.93 6.51
N TYR A 112 -6.05 -4.22 6.74
CA TYR A 112 -7.02 -3.24 7.17
C TYR A 112 -6.62 -2.56 8.50
N THR A 113 -6.21 -3.37 9.48
CA THR A 113 -5.74 -2.88 10.78
C THR A 113 -4.46 -2.05 10.65
N ALA A 114 -3.50 -2.51 9.85
CA ALA A 114 -2.25 -1.80 9.60
C ALA A 114 -2.47 -0.43 8.94
N ALA A 115 -3.51 -0.30 8.15
CA ALA A 115 -3.93 0.95 7.50
C ALA A 115 -4.84 1.82 8.39
N GLY A 116 -4.85 1.58 9.70
CA GLY A 116 -5.62 2.35 10.66
C GLY A 116 -7.09 1.98 10.77
N GLY A 117 -7.51 0.89 10.11
CA GLY A 117 -8.90 0.45 10.13
C GLY A 117 -9.32 -0.17 11.45
N GLU A 118 -10.55 0.11 11.85
CA GLU A 118 -11.24 -0.51 12.97
C GLU A 118 -12.64 -0.93 12.52
N HIS A 119 -13.02 -2.16 12.80
CA HIS A 119 -14.36 -2.64 12.46
C HIS A 119 -14.98 -3.33 13.68
N PRO A 120 -16.20 -2.93 14.08
CA PRO A 120 -16.85 -3.51 15.27
C PRO A 120 -17.28 -4.96 15.08
N ASP A 121 -17.46 -5.40 13.85
CA ASP A 121 -17.87 -6.77 13.50
C ASP A 121 -16.98 -7.33 12.39
N LEU A 122 -15.99 -8.12 12.77
CA LEU A 122 -15.04 -8.72 11.84
C LEU A 122 -15.69 -9.80 10.94
N ASP A 123 -16.74 -10.45 11.39
CA ASP A 123 -17.45 -11.43 10.57
C ASP A 123 -18.23 -10.74 9.44
N GLU A 124 -18.81 -9.59 9.70
CA GLU A 124 -19.41 -8.76 8.66
C GLU A 124 -18.35 -8.24 7.70
N TYR A 125 -17.21 -7.76 8.21
CA TYR A 125 -16.07 -7.36 7.40
C TYR A 125 -15.65 -8.47 6.43
N ASP A 126 -15.48 -9.69 6.93
CA ASP A 126 -15.09 -10.83 6.10
C ASP A 126 -16.10 -11.12 4.98
N ARG A 127 -17.41 -11.04 5.29
CA ARG A 127 -18.47 -11.25 4.29
C ARG A 127 -18.40 -10.19 3.18
N VAL A 128 -18.21 -8.94 3.53
CA VAL A 128 -18.09 -7.84 2.57
C VAL A 128 -16.83 -8.01 1.70
N MET A 129 -15.70 -8.36 2.32
CA MET A 129 -14.46 -8.60 1.59
C MET A 129 -14.62 -9.75 0.56
N ALA A 130 -15.27 -10.82 0.95
CA ALA A 130 -15.53 -11.96 0.07
C ALA A 130 -16.50 -11.58 -1.07
N ALA A 131 -17.58 -10.88 -0.75
CA ALA A 131 -18.60 -10.46 -1.74
C ALA A 131 -18.00 -9.51 -2.78
N GLU A 132 -17.13 -8.60 -2.37
CA GLU A 132 -16.45 -7.64 -3.24
C GLU A 132 -15.17 -8.20 -3.88
N ARG A 133 -14.84 -9.46 -3.64
CA ARG A 133 -13.63 -10.12 -4.12
C ARG A 133 -12.36 -9.32 -3.85
N ARG A 134 -12.27 -8.77 -2.65
CA ARG A 134 -11.14 -7.95 -2.23
C ARG A 134 -9.83 -8.70 -2.30
N THR A 135 -8.83 -8.03 -2.79
CA THR A 135 -7.47 -8.54 -3.01
C THR A 135 -6.47 -7.68 -2.26
N ALA A 136 -5.60 -8.32 -1.49
CA ALA A 136 -4.47 -7.64 -0.89
C ALA A 136 -3.38 -7.42 -1.92
N VAL A 137 -2.82 -6.22 -1.95
CA VAL A 137 -1.66 -5.85 -2.76
C VAL A 137 -0.49 -5.65 -1.81
N LEU A 138 0.52 -6.48 -1.95
CA LEU A 138 1.69 -6.53 -1.07
C LEU A 138 2.91 -5.98 -1.81
N LEU A 139 3.32 -4.76 -1.50
CA LEU A 139 4.49 -4.12 -2.09
C LEU A 139 5.73 -4.43 -1.25
N ARG A 140 6.73 -5.02 -1.87
CA ARG A 140 8.05 -5.21 -1.26
C ARG A 140 8.89 -3.94 -1.46
N PRO A 141 9.23 -3.20 -0.41
CA PRO A 141 10.02 -1.99 -0.54
C PRO A 141 11.41 -2.28 -1.12
N GLU A 142 11.73 -1.69 -2.27
CA GLU A 142 13.05 -1.76 -2.88
C GLU A 142 13.75 -0.41 -2.86
N ARG A 143 12.99 0.66 -3.09
CA ARG A 143 13.56 2.00 -3.20
C ARG A 143 12.66 3.03 -2.54
N PHE A 144 13.28 3.91 -1.76
CA PHE A 144 12.62 5.06 -1.15
C PHE A 144 13.24 6.34 -1.66
N THR A 145 12.39 7.31 -1.97
CA THR A 145 12.80 8.69 -2.28
C THR A 145 11.98 9.67 -1.45
N SER A 146 12.55 10.80 -1.13
CA SER A 146 11.91 11.83 -0.29
C SER A 146 12.43 13.21 -0.68
N ASN A 147 11.95 14.22 0.05
CA ASN A 147 12.45 15.58 -0.11
C ASN A 147 13.98 15.63 0.01
N PRO A 148 14.67 16.44 -0.80
CA PRO A 148 16.08 16.71 -0.58
C PRO A 148 16.33 17.34 0.79
N PRO A 149 17.53 17.15 1.40
CA PRO A 149 17.87 17.80 2.64
C PRO A 149 17.77 19.33 2.49
N GLY A 150 17.22 20.01 3.50
CA GLY A 150 17.13 21.47 3.51
C GLY A 150 15.96 22.07 2.74
N THR A 151 15.04 21.25 2.18
CA THR A 151 13.77 21.72 1.63
C THR A 151 12.72 21.86 2.74
N GLU A 152 13.15 22.37 3.89
CA GLU A 152 12.24 22.64 4.99
C GLU A 152 11.40 23.87 4.66
N HIS A 153 10.12 23.65 4.48
CA HIS A 153 9.04 24.62 4.71
C HIS A 153 9.13 25.97 3.98
N GLU A 154 9.22 25.98 2.66
CA GLU A 154 8.62 27.11 1.96
C GLU A 154 7.10 26.90 2.00
N GLU A 155 6.42 27.64 2.87
CA GLU A 155 4.97 27.72 2.79
C GLU A 155 4.58 28.22 1.40
N PRO A 156 3.53 27.65 0.79
CA PRO A 156 3.05 28.17 -0.48
C PRO A 156 2.64 29.63 -0.29
N SER A 157 3.27 30.46 -1.05
CA SER A 157 2.89 31.89 -1.13
C SER A 157 1.54 32.04 -1.84
#